data_41ebb37605cdd83d2caeefaa7731d27d
#
_entry.id   41ebb37605cdd83d2caeefaa7731d27d
#
_cell.length_a   1.000
_cell.length_b   1.000
_cell.length_c   1.000
_cell.angle_alpha   90.00
_cell.angle_beta   90.00
_cell.angle_gamma   90.00
#
_symmetry.space_group_name_H-M   'P 1'
#
loop_
_entity.id
_entity.type
_entity.pdbx_description
1 polymer ?
#
loop_
_entity_poly.entity_id
_entity_poly.type
_entity_poly.pdbx_seq_one_letter_code
_entity_poly.pdbx_strand_id
1 'polypeptide(L)'
;DLAVSYRIDTQSNQPWSGNMFAQLKRDASADPSSSTATGSATYLGAALWTAEKPYTKVSMSDMDSGPLKENVQGGWVAWLQHYFVTAWIPAKDTANTVQTRKDSQGNYIIGFTGPALNVPAGASAETSATLYAGPKTQKNLLALSPGLDLTIDYGMLWFIAQPIFWLLEHIHNLLGNWGWSIICLTIVIKLAFFPLSAASYKSMARMRAVAPKLAALKEQHGDDRQKMSQAMMELYKKEKINPLGGCLPMLVQMPVFLSLYWVLLESV
;
A
#
# COMPACT_ATOMS: atom_id res chain seq x y z
N ASP A 1 -5.12 -21.22 -1.60
CA ASP A 1 -6.49 -21.03 -1.14
C ASP A 1 -7.11 -22.37 -0.73
N LEU A 2 -8.04 -22.31 0.20
CA LEU A 2 -8.75 -23.45 0.75
C LEU A 2 -10.26 -23.15 0.66
N ALA A 3 -10.99 -23.94 -0.11
CA ALA A 3 -12.44 -23.90 -0.11
C ALA A 3 -12.98 -24.61 1.15
N VAL A 4 -13.76 -23.89 1.93
CA VAL A 4 -14.41 -24.42 3.14
C VAL A 4 -15.91 -24.44 2.91
N SER A 5 -16.50 -25.62 2.94
CA SER A 5 -17.94 -25.78 2.77
C SER A 5 -18.55 -26.50 3.98
N TYR A 6 -19.76 -26.09 4.32
CA TYR A 6 -20.61 -26.75 5.28
C TYR A 6 -21.84 -27.30 4.59
N ARG A 7 -22.02 -28.60 4.66
CA ARG A 7 -23.24 -29.27 4.23
C ARG A 7 -24.06 -29.59 5.47
N ILE A 8 -25.30 -29.15 5.48
CA ILE A 8 -26.27 -29.36 6.55
C ILE A 8 -27.35 -30.30 6.01
N ASP A 9 -27.46 -31.48 6.60
CA ASP A 9 -28.46 -32.47 6.27
C ASP A 9 -29.44 -32.61 7.48
N THR A 10 -30.70 -32.22 7.28
CA THR A 10 -31.72 -32.32 8.32
C THR A 10 -32.43 -33.67 8.23
N GLN A 11 -32.30 -34.49 9.30
CA GLN A 11 -33.03 -35.75 9.43
C GLN A 11 -34.25 -35.63 10.33
N SER A 12 -34.49 -34.43 10.92
CA SER A 12 -35.62 -34.19 11.82
C SER A 12 -36.85 -33.72 11.06
N ASN A 13 -38.01 -33.81 11.68
CA ASN A 13 -39.28 -33.30 11.15
C ASN A 13 -39.41 -31.78 11.33
N GLN A 14 -38.36 -31.10 11.84
CA GLN A 14 -38.35 -29.65 12.02
C GLN A 14 -37.30 -29.02 11.11
N PRO A 15 -37.57 -27.84 10.54
CA PRO A 15 -36.59 -27.10 9.77
C PRO A 15 -35.42 -26.66 10.68
N TRP A 16 -34.22 -26.59 10.10
CA TRP A 16 -33.02 -26.03 10.73
C TRP A 16 -32.74 -24.65 10.17
N SER A 17 -32.29 -23.74 11.04
CA SER A 17 -31.83 -22.41 10.61
C SER A 17 -30.56 -22.04 11.33
N GLY A 18 -29.61 -21.48 10.61
CA GLY A 18 -28.33 -21.01 11.16
C GLY A 18 -27.58 -20.10 10.18
N ASN A 19 -26.53 -19.50 10.66
CA ASN A 19 -25.68 -18.62 9.85
C ASN A 19 -24.27 -19.21 9.78
N MET A 20 -23.68 -19.18 8.59
CA MET A 20 -22.24 -19.39 8.47
C MET A 20 -21.52 -18.16 9.03
N PHE A 21 -20.52 -18.37 9.86
CA PHE A 21 -19.61 -17.30 10.25
C PHE A 21 -18.18 -17.77 10.12
N ALA A 22 -17.29 -16.83 9.78
CA ALA A 22 -15.85 -17.06 9.74
C ALA A 22 -15.13 -15.86 10.34
N GLN A 23 -14.04 -16.11 11.04
CA GLN A 23 -13.30 -15.07 11.72
C GLN A 23 -11.80 -15.32 11.68
N LEU A 24 -11.04 -14.24 11.73
CA LEU A 24 -9.59 -14.20 11.91
C LEU A 24 -9.33 -13.59 13.29
N LYS A 25 -8.47 -14.23 14.05
CA LYS A 25 -8.12 -13.82 15.42
C LYS A 25 -6.62 -13.62 15.53
N ARG A 26 -6.21 -12.52 16.15
CA ARG A 26 -4.82 -12.20 16.42
C ARG A 26 -4.66 -11.50 17.77
N ASP A 27 -3.53 -11.74 18.42
CA ASP A 27 -3.08 -11.00 19.60
C ASP A 27 -2.48 -9.64 19.22
N ALA A 28 -2.07 -8.85 20.21
CA ALA A 28 -1.45 -7.53 20.04
C ALA A 28 0.05 -7.59 19.72
N SER A 29 0.63 -8.78 19.50
CA SER A 29 2.06 -8.91 19.27
C SER A 29 2.48 -8.22 17.95
N ALA A 30 3.63 -7.54 17.99
CA ALA A 30 4.21 -6.92 16.81
C ALA A 30 4.56 -7.97 15.74
N ASP A 31 4.50 -7.58 14.48
CA ASP A 31 4.99 -8.43 13.40
C ASP A 31 6.53 -8.53 13.50
N PRO A 32 7.11 -9.73 13.58
CA PRO A 32 8.56 -9.90 13.59
C PRO A 32 9.27 -9.26 12.39
N SER A 33 8.58 -9.14 11.24
CA SER A 33 9.08 -8.50 10.03
C SER A 33 8.95 -6.97 10.04
N SER A 34 8.22 -6.39 11.00
CA SER A 34 7.98 -4.94 11.07
C SER A 34 9.19 -4.14 11.59
N SER A 35 10.19 -4.79 12.17
CA SER A 35 11.44 -4.16 12.61
C SER A 35 12.42 -3.99 11.45
N THR A 36 12.06 -3.18 10.46
CA THR A 36 13.02 -2.82 9.41
C THR A 36 14.05 -1.83 9.96
N ALA A 37 15.30 -1.99 9.53
CA ALA A 37 16.41 -1.08 9.89
C ALA A 37 16.12 0.40 9.54
N THR A 38 15.13 0.66 8.71
CA THR A 38 14.71 1.98 8.24
C THR A 38 13.57 2.59 9.07
N GLY A 39 13.01 1.87 10.07
CA GLY A 39 11.89 2.35 10.88
C GLY A 39 10.57 2.51 10.14
N SER A 40 10.49 2.08 8.88
CA SER A 40 9.26 2.12 8.08
C SER A 40 8.42 0.89 8.43
N ALA A 41 7.46 1.07 9.31
CA ALA A 41 6.52 0.01 9.66
C ALA A 41 5.48 -0.16 8.53
N THR A 42 5.40 -1.36 7.98
CA THR A 42 4.30 -1.74 7.10
C THR A 42 3.02 -1.92 7.90
N TYR A 43 1.87 -1.79 7.23
CA TYR A 43 0.59 -1.89 7.92
C TYR A 43 0.36 -3.30 8.47
N LEU A 44 0.18 -3.37 9.79
CA LEU A 44 -0.26 -4.56 10.51
C LEU A 44 -1.67 -4.30 11.07
N GLY A 45 -2.65 -5.03 10.61
CA GLY A 45 -4.03 -4.83 11.05
C GLY A 45 -5.03 -5.58 10.20
N ALA A 46 -6.29 -5.36 10.51
CA ALA A 46 -7.38 -5.90 9.73
C ALA A 46 -7.71 -4.99 8.54
N ALA A 47 -8.29 -5.57 7.52
CA ALA A 47 -8.86 -4.86 6.39
C ALA A 47 -10.13 -5.55 5.92
N LEU A 48 -11.00 -4.79 5.27
CA LEU A 48 -12.23 -5.28 4.67
C LEU A 48 -12.51 -4.59 3.34
N TRP A 49 -13.30 -5.26 2.53
CA TRP A 49 -13.80 -4.75 1.27
C TRP A 49 -15.29 -4.47 1.36
N THR A 50 -15.70 -3.32 0.84
CA THR A 50 -17.11 -3.02 0.53
C THR A 50 -17.21 -2.45 -0.88
N ALA A 51 -18.40 -2.52 -1.49
CA ALA A 51 -18.62 -1.95 -2.83
C ALA A 51 -18.36 -0.42 -2.87
N GLU A 52 -18.62 0.28 -1.77
CA GLU A 52 -18.41 1.72 -1.65
C GLU A 52 -16.94 2.07 -1.39
N LYS A 53 -16.25 1.20 -0.63
CA LYS A 53 -14.84 1.36 -0.25
C LYS A 53 -14.09 0.04 -0.48
N PRO A 54 -13.48 -0.13 -1.65
CA PRO A 54 -12.82 -1.39 -2.01
C PRO A 54 -11.67 -1.83 -1.09
N TYR A 55 -11.15 -0.92 -0.28
CA TYR A 55 -10.12 -1.21 0.69
C TYR A 55 -10.22 -0.29 1.90
N THR A 56 -10.63 -0.85 3.02
CA THR A 56 -10.75 -0.14 4.30
C THR A 56 -9.86 -0.81 5.33
N LYS A 57 -8.87 -0.07 5.83
CA LYS A 57 -8.03 -0.51 6.93
C LYS A 57 -8.74 -0.32 8.26
N VAL A 58 -8.59 -1.29 9.16
CA VAL A 58 -9.08 -1.21 10.54
C VAL A 58 -7.91 -1.57 11.45
N SER A 59 -7.29 -0.55 12.01
CA SER A 59 -6.16 -0.74 12.92
C SER A 59 -6.60 -1.36 14.26
N MET A 60 -5.65 -1.87 15.02
CA MET A 60 -5.92 -2.35 16.39
C MET A 60 -6.46 -1.21 17.27
N SER A 61 -5.95 0.02 17.11
CA SER A 61 -6.45 1.21 17.82
C SER A 61 -7.87 1.59 17.45
N ASP A 62 -8.27 1.38 16.18
CA ASP A 62 -9.67 1.58 15.78
C ASP A 62 -10.59 0.57 16.47
N MET A 63 -10.16 -0.70 16.58
CA MET A 63 -10.91 -1.73 17.30
C MET A 63 -10.97 -1.49 18.80
N ASP A 64 -9.95 -0.86 19.41
CA ASP A 64 -9.96 -0.43 20.80
C ASP A 64 -10.95 0.72 21.03
N SER A 65 -11.15 1.57 20.02
CA SER A 65 -12.10 2.69 20.09
C SER A 65 -13.55 2.25 19.94
N GLY A 66 -13.82 1.08 19.36
CA GLY A 66 -15.15 0.50 19.23
C GLY A 66 -15.24 -0.56 18.13
N PRO A 67 -16.25 -1.44 18.20
CA PRO A 67 -16.47 -2.46 17.21
C PRO A 67 -17.02 -1.85 15.90
N LEU A 68 -16.46 -2.24 14.78
CA LEU A 68 -17.04 -1.98 13.46
C LEU A 68 -18.13 -3.02 13.19
N LYS A 69 -19.23 -2.60 12.57
CA LYS A 69 -20.26 -3.50 12.05
C LYS A 69 -20.83 -2.91 10.76
N GLU A 70 -20.62 -3.60 9.64
CA GLU A 70 -21.10 -3.17 8.33
C GLU A 70 -21.77 -4.32 7.57
N ASN A 71 -22.81 -4.01 6.80
CA ASN A 71 -23.46 -4.95 5.90
C ASN A 71 -22.85 -4.79 4.50
N VAL A 72 -22.38 -5.87 3.92
CA VAL A 72 -21.68 -5.88 2.64
C VAL A 72 -22.24 -6.98 1.73
N GLN A 73 -22.25 -6.75 0.43
CA GLN A 73 -22.59 -7.75 -0.57
C GLN A 73 -21.28 -8.40 -1.06
N GLY A 74 -21.13 -9.70 -0.86
CA GLY A 74 -19.85 -10.38 -1.14
C GLY A 74 -18.71 -9.86 -0.28
N GLY A 75 -17.65 -9.40 -0.93
CA GLY A 75 -16.49 -8.78 -0.28
C GLY A 75 -15.49 -9.78 0.30
N TRP A 76 -14.64 -9.28 1.16
CA TRP A 76 -13.69 -10.08 1.91
C TRP A 76 -13.33 -9.38 3.22
N VAL A 77 -12.86 -10.17 4.19
CA VAL A 77 -12.24 -9.68 5.42
C VAL A 77 -10.86 -10.30 5.54
N ALA A 78 -9.87 -9.50 5.91
CA ALA A 78 -8.48 -9.94 5.94
C ALA A 78 -7.74 -9.47 7.18
N TRP A 79 -6.70 -10.22 7.54
CA TRP A 79 -5.66 -9.81 8.45
C TRP A 79 -4.36 -9.66 7.68
N LEU A 80 -3.77 -8.48 7.74
CA LEU A 80 -2.57 -8.11 6.97
C LEU A 80 -1.33 -8.17 7.84
N GLN A 81 -0.28 -8.74 7.28
CA GLN A 81 1.10 -8.70 7.76
C GLN A 81 1.96 -8.11 6.65
N HIS A 82 3.25 -7.94 6.88
CA HIS A 82 4.15 -7.34 5.89
C HIS A 82 4.04 -8.03 4.52
N TYR A 83 4.41 -9.31 4.44
CA TYR A 83 4.44 -10.07 3.18
C TYR A 83 3.27 -11.05 3.02
N PHE A 84 2.45 -11.23 4.07
CA PHE A 84 1.40 -12.23 4.10
C PHE A 84 0.04 -11.60 4.34
N VAL A 85 -0.97 -12.25 3.80
CA VAL A 85 -2.37 -11.94 4.07
C VAL A 85 -3.12 -13.22 4.37
N THR A 86 -3.98 -13.15 5.37
CA THR A 86 -4.99 -14.18 5.62
C THR A 86 -6.35 -13.55 5.40
N ALA A 87 -7.15 -14.10 4.50
CA ALA A 87 -8.44 -13.54 4.11
C ALA A 87 -9.53 -14.59 4.04
N TRP A 88 -10.71 -14.24 4.54
CA TRP A 88 -11.95 -14.95 4.27
C TRP A 88 -12.71 -14.24 3.15
N ILE A 89 -13.10 -15.00 2.16
CA ILE A 89 -13.81 -14.54 0.97
C ILE A 89 -15.12 -15.32 0.87
N PRO A 90 -16.25 -14.74 1.32
CA PRO A 90 -17.57 -15.33 1.14
C PRO A 90 -17.99 -15.32 -0.34
N ALA A 91 -19.05 -16.04 -0.68
CA ALA A 91 -19.60 -16.03 -2.03
C ALA A 91 -20.02 -14.61 -2.45
N LYS A 92 -19.78 -14.26 -3.73
CA LYS A 92 -19.94 -12.89 -4.25
C LYS A 92 -21.33 -12.29 -4.07
N ASP A 93 -22.37 -13.13 -4.15
CA ASP A 93 -23.78 -12.70 -4.14
C ASP A 93 -24.42 -12.81 -2.76
N THR A 94 -23.64 -13.05 -1.71
CA THR A 94 -24.17 -13.17 -0.35
C THR A 94 -24.14 -11.84 0.39
N ALA A 95 -25.26 -11.52 1.05
CA ALA A 95 -25.32 -10.39 1.97
C ALA A 95 -24.71 -10.80 3.31
N ASN A 96 -23.56 -10.24 3.62
CA ASN A 96 -22.79 -10.57 4.82
C ASN A 96 -22.77 -9.40 5.79
N THR A 97 -22.71 -9.68 7.07
CA THR A 97 -22.40 -8.70 8.11
C THR A 97 -20.95 -8.87 8.51
N VAL A 98 -20.11 -7.89 8.20
CA VAL A 98 -18.71 -7.83 8.66
C VAL A 98 -18.67 -7.15 10.02
N GLN A 99 -17.88 -7.69 10.92
CA GLN A 99 -17.70 -7.12 12.25
C GLN A 99 -16.27 -7.28 12.76
N THR A 100 -15.84 -6.29 13.54
CA THR A 100 -14.61 -6.35 14.31
C THR A 100 -14.92 -6.29 15.80
N ARG A 101 -14.09 -6.92 16.61
CA ARG A 101 -14.21 -6.87 18.08
C ARG A 101 -12.90 -7.22 18.75
N LYS A 102 -12.77 -6.82 20.00
CA LYS A 102 -11.73 -7.32 20.92
C LYS A 102 -12.37 -8.30 21.89
N ASP A 103 -11.75 -9.45 22.10
CA ASP A 103 -12.24 -10.42 23.09
C ASP A 103 -11.74 -10.09 24.50
N SER A 104 -12.27 -10.83 25.50
CA SER A 104 -11.89 -10.67 26.91
C SER A 104 -10.43 -11.01 27.22
N GLN A 105 -9.75 -11.69 26.29
CA GLN A 105 -8.32 -12.05 26.41
C GLN A 105 -7.41 -11.00 25.73
N GLY A 106 -7.99 -9.92 25.18
CA GLY A 106 -7.24 -8.87 24.52
C GLY A 106 -6.91 -9.16 23.06
N ASN A 107 -7.46 -10.21 22.46
CA ASN A 107 -7.24 -10.51 21.05
C ASN A 107 -8.19 -9.73 20.16
N TYR A 108 -7.71 -9.33 19.00
CA TYR A 108 -8.45 -8.64 17.97
C TYR A 108 -9.02 -9.64 16.98
N ILE A 109 -10.28 -9.46 16.63
CA ILE A 109 -11.04 -10.37 15.80
C ILE A 109 -11.71 -9.55 14.68
N ILE A 110 -11.55 -10.00 13.44
CA ILE A 110 -12.35 -9.58 12.29
C ILE A 110 -13.02 -10.80 11.68
N GLY A 111 -14.25 -10.67 11.26
CA GLY A 111 -14.96 -11.77 10.62
C GLY A 111 -16.23 -11.33 9.94
N PHE A 112 -16.88 -12.27 9.29
CA PHE A 112 -18.19 -12.07 8.69
C PHE A 112 -19.19 -13.09 9.16
N THR A 113 -20.46 -12.72 9.13
CA THR A 113 -21.61 -13.60 9.33
C THR A 113 -22.46 -13.54 8.07
N GLY A 114 -22.66 -14.67 7.43
CA GLY A 114 -23.50 -14.81 6.24
C GLY A 114 -24.99 -14.74 6.55
N PRO A 115 -25.84 -14.76 5.52
CA PRO A 115 -27.29 -14.81 5.69
C PRO A 115 -27.74 -16.08 6.38
N ALA A 116 -28.95 -16.05 6.94
CA ALA A 116 -29.56 -17.24 7.51
C ALA A 116 -29.82 -18.29 6.43
N LEU A 117 -29.27 -19.48 6.61
CA LEU A 117 -29.53 -20.67 5.83
C LEU A 117 -30.67 -21.43 6.48
N ASN A 118 -31.81 -21.50 5.79
CA ASN A 118 -32.98 -22.22 6.24
C ASN A 118 -33.07 -23.55 5.49
N VAL A 119 -32.93 -24.66 6.19
CA VAL A 119 -32.97 -26.01 5.64
C VAL A 119 -34.27 -26.67 6.07
N PRO A 120 -35.20 -26.96 5.14
CA PRO A 120 -36.44 -27.66 5.45
C PRO A 120 -36.21 -29.03 6.03
N ALA A 121 -37.22 -29.59 6.73
CA ALA A 121 -37.18 -30.91 7.25
C ALA A 121 -36.89 -31.94 6.14
N GLY A 122 -35.95 -32.83 6.37
CA GLY A 122 -35.53 -33.86 5.40
C GLY A 122 -34.76 -33.37 4.18
N ALA A 123 -34.38 -32.08 4.13
CA ALA A 123 -33.61 -31.46 3.06
C ALA A 123 -32.14 -31.29 3.42
N SER A 124 -31.34 -30.99 2.41
CA SER A 124 -29.92 -30.64 2.54
C SER A 124 -29.68 -29.26 1.94
N ALA A 125 -28.78 -28.49 2.54
CA ALA A 125 -28.25 -27.26 1.96
C ALA A 125 -26.74 -27.15 2.20
N GLU A 126 -26.09 -26.35 1.37
CA GLU A 126 -24.65 -26.13 1.46
C GLU A 126 -24.35 -24.63 1.46
N THR A 127 -23.35 -24.25 2.22
CA THR A 127 -22.79 -22.90 2.22
C THR A 127 -21.27 -22.98 2.24
N SER A 128 -20.61 -22.06 1.57
CA SER A 128 -19.15 -22.09 1.45
C SER A 128 -18.52 -20.70 1.50
N ALA A 129 -17.24 -20.67 1.85
CA ALA A 129 -16.37 -19.54 1.75
C ALA A 129 -14.94 -19.99 1.43
N THR A 130 -14.13 -19.11 0.85
CA THR A 130 -12.74 -19.40 0.57
C THR A 130 -11.85 -18.76 1.64
N LEU A 131 -10.95 -19.56 2.22
CA LEU A 131 -9.86 -19.07 3.07
C LEU A 131 -8.60 -18.98 2.21
N TYR A 132 -8.03 -17.81 2.14
CA TYR A 132 -6.68 -17.60 1.63
C TYR A 132 -5.73 -17.31 2.79
N ALA A 133 -4.60 -18.00 2.83
CA ALA A 133 -3.49 -17.70 3.72
C ALA A 133 -2.21 -17.88 2.90
N GLY A 134 -1.49 -16.80 2.66
CA GLY A 134 -0.32 -16.84 1.79
C GLY A 134 0.30 -15.49 1.51
N PRO A 135 1.33 -15.46 0.65
CA PRO A 135 2.04 -14.24 0.29
C PRO A 135 1.14 -13.27 -0.50
N LYS A 136 1.40 -11.97 -0.36
CA LYS A 136 0.69 -10.91 -1.09
C LYS A 136 1.16 -10.83 -2.56
N THR A 137 0.97 -11.89 -3.32
CA THR A 137 1.33 -11.92 -4.74
C THR A 137 0.19 -11.30 -5.57
N GLN A 138 0.44 -10.22 -6.28
CA GLN A 138 -0.59 -9.43 -6.99
C GLN A 138 -1.49 -10.28 -7.90
N LYS A 139 -0.90 -11.17 -8.72
CA LYS A 139 -1.65 -12.05 -9.61
C LYS A 139 -2.63 -12.97 -8.87
N ASN A 140 -2.17 -13.55 -7.76
CA ASN A 140 -3.00 -14.47 -6.97
C ASN A 140 -4.14 -13.74 -6.29
N LEU A 141 -3.88 -12.56 -5.74
CA LEU A 141 -4.88 -11.77 -5.02
C LEU A 141 -5.97 -11.25 -5.96
N LEU A 142 -5.60 -10.76 -7.15
CA LEU A 142 -6.55 -10.35 -8.19
C LEU A 142 -7.45 -11.51 -8.67
N ALA A 143 -6.89 -12.72 -8.78
CA ALA A 143 -7.65 -13.89 -9.21
C ALA A 143 -8.66 -14.37 -8.14
N LEU A 144 -8.38 -14.12 -6.86
CA LEU A 144 -9.22 -14.56 -5.74
C LEU A 144 -10.44 -13.67 -5.53
N SER A 145 -10.24 -12.37 -5.44
CA SER A 145 -11.35 -11.43 -5.22
C SER A 145 -10.99 -10.01 -5.66
N PRO A 146 -11.95 -9.24 -6.20
CA PRO A 146 -11.74 -7.83 -6.53
C PRO A 146 -11.27 -7.02 -5.33
N GLY A 147 -10.23 -6.21 -5.53
CA GLY A 147 -9.69 -5.32 -4.51
C GLY A 147 -8.84 -6.00 -3.43
N LEU A 148 -8.65 -7.33 -3.47
CA LEU A 148 -7.74 -8.01 -2.54
C LEU A 148 -6.26 -7.68 -2.85
N ASP A 149 -5.94 -7.34 -4.08
CA ASP A 149 -4.65 -6.83 -4.52
C ASP A 149 -4.29 -5.47 -3.89
N LEU A 150 -5.28 -4.67 -3.48
CA LEU A 150 -5.07 -3.41 -2.76
C LEU A 150 -4.45 -3.61 -1.37
N THR A 151 -4.42 -4.84 -0.88
CA THR A 151 -3.69 -5.20 0.35
C THR A 151 -2.17 -5.12 0.19
N ILE A 152 -1.66 -5.05 -1.06
CA ILE A 152 -0.30 -4.63 -1.37
C ILE A 152 -0.30 -3.10 -1.36
N ASP A 153 0.06 -2.54 -0.22
CA ASP A 153 -0.14 -1.13 0.06
C ASP A 153 1.10 -0.30 -0.27
N TYR A 154 1.12 0.27 -1.44
CA TYR A 154 2.17 1.20 -1.86
C TYR A 154 2.06 2.61 -1.24
N GLY A 155 1.15 2.81 -0.27
CA GLY A 155 0.95 4.09 0.40
C GLY A 155 0.42 5.18 -0.52
N MET A 156 0.70 6.44 -0.15
CA MET A 156 0.20 7.62 -0.86
C MET A 156 0.72 7.73 -2.31
N LEU A 157 1.86 7.14 -2.62
CA LEU A 157 2.50 7.20 -3.95
C LEU A 157 2.13 6.01 -4.85
N TRP A 158 1.03 5.31 -4.57
CA TRP A 158 0.59 4.14 -5.33
C TRP A 158 0.51 4.39 -6.85
N PHE A 159 0.12 5.59 -7.27
CA PHE A 159 0.00 5.98 -8.69
C PHE A 159 1.35 6.07 -9.42
N ILE A 160 2.47 6.21 -8.69
CA ILE A 160 3.83 6.12 -9.22
C ILE A 160 4.36 4.69 -9.04
N ALA A 161 4.07 4.07 -7.91
CA ALA A 161 4.56 2.73 -7.56
C ALA A 161 4.03 1.65 -8.50
N GLN A 162 2.74 1.67 -8.86
CA GLN A 162 2.15 0.67 -9.77
C GLN A 162 2.81 0.63 -11.16
N PRO A 163 3.01 1.75 -11.88
CA PRO A 163 3.76 1.75 -13.14
C PRO A 163 5.21 1.27 -12.99
N ILE A 164 5.87 1.61 -11.88
CA ILE A 164 7.24 1.16 -11.59
C ILE A 164 7.25 -0.37 -11.39
N PHE A 165 6.33 -0.91 -10.62
CA PHE A 165 6.21 -2.34 -10.40
C PHE A 165 5.89 -3.09 -11.70
N TRP A 166 4.92 -2.58 -12.48
CA TRP A 166 4.59 -3.14 -13.80
C TRP A 166 5.82 -3.21 -14.71
N LEU A 167 6.60 -2.13 -14.77
CA LEU A 167 7.82 -2.09 -15.57
C LEU A 167 8.87 -3.07 -15.04
N LEU A 168 9.04 -3.15 -13.72
CA LEU A 168 9.95 -4.10 -13.07
C LEU A 168 9.60 -5.55 -13.41
N GLU A 169 8.30 -5.89 -13.36
CA GLU A 169 7.80 -7.23 -13.70
C GLU A 169 8.08 -7.58 -15.18
N HIS A 170 7.87 -6.61 -16.10
CA HIS A 170 8.17 -6.81 -17.51
C HIS A 170 9.66 -7.04 -17.77
N ILE A 171 10.53 -6.27 -17.12
CA ILE A 171 11.98 -6.45 -17.22
C ILE A 171 12.37 -7.80 -16.61
N HIS A 172 11.76 -8.20 -15.49
CA HIS A 172 12.03 -9.49 -14.86
C HIS A 172 11.61 -10.67 -15.77
N ASN A 173 10.46 -10.57 -16.40
CA ASN A 173 10.00 -11.60 -17.35
C ASN A 173 10.97 -11.79 -18.53
N LEU A 174 11.71 -10.74 -18.90
CA LEU A 174 12.71 -10.80 -19.96
C LEU A 174 14.07 -11.35 -19.47
N LEU A 175 14.50 -10.93 -18.26
CA LEU A 175 15.84 -11.22 -17.74
C LEU A 175 15.89 -12.47 -16.83
N GLY A 176 14.76 -12.87 -16.25
CA GLY A 176 14.66 -14.01 -15.33
C GLY A 176 15.38 -13.84 -13.99
N ASN A 177 15.88 -12.63 -13.68
CA ASN A 177 16.63 -12.35 -12.46
C ASN A 177 16.25 -10.99 -11.88
N TRP A 178 15.76 -10.97 -10.64
CA TRP A 178 15.30 -9.75 -9.95
C TRP A 178 16.42 -8.71 -9.77
N GLY A 179 17.63 -9.14 -9.41
CA GLY A 179 18.75 -8.21 -9.21
C GLY A 179 19.11 -7.43 -10.49
N TRP A 180 19.24 -8.12 -11.61
CA TRP A 180 19.47 -7.47 -12.90
C TRP A 180 18.28 -6.62 -13.33
N SER A 181 17.05 -7.04 -13.03
CA SER A 181 15.84 -6.27 -13.34
C SER A 181 15.80 -4.95 -12.61
N ILE A 182 16.17 -4.91 -11.33
CA ILE A 182 16.26 -3.69 -10.53
C ILE A 182 17.35 -2.75 -11.11
N ILE A 183 18.49 -3.28 -11.51
CA ILE A 183 19.56 -2.48 -12.14
C ILE A 183 19.05 -1.88 -13.45
N CYS A 184 18.47 -2.68 -14.33
CA CYS A 184 17.91 -2.21 -15.59
C CYS A 184 16.80 -1.17 -15.37
N LEU A 185 15.88 -1.40 -14.43
CA LEU A 185 14.84 -0.43 -14.07
C LEU A 185 15.44 0.91 -13.64
N THR A 186 16.47 0.88 -12.78
CA THR A 186 17.13 2.12 -12.34
C THR A 186 17.80 2.85 -13.47
N ILE A 187 18.39 2.14 -14.43
CA ILE A 187 18.97 2.73 -15.66
C ILE A 187 17.86 3.39 -16.48
N VAL A 188 16.75 2.72 -16.72
CA VAL A 188 15.60 3.27 -17.49
C VAL A 188 15.07 4.54 -16.82
N ILE A 189 14.85 4.53 -15.51
CA ILE A 189 14.42 5.71 -14.75
C ILE A 189 15.44 6.85 -14.90
N LYS A 190 16.74 6.57 -14.77
CA LYS A 190 17.80 7.58 -14.93
C LYS A 190 17.85 8.14 -16.35
N LEU A 191 17.65 7.33 -17.37
CA LEU A 191 17.58 7.78 -18.77
C LEU A 191 16.36 8.66 -19.01
N ALA A 192 15.19 8.30 -18.47
CA ALA A 192 13.98 9.11 -18.58
C ALA A 192 14.15 10.50 -17.93
N PHE A 193 14.86 10.59 -16.80
CA PHE A 193 15.15 11.87 -16.12
C PHE A 193 16.46 12.54 -16.55
N PHE A 194 17.18 11.97 -17.54
CA PHE A 194 18.46 12.51 -18.01
C PHE A 194 18.36 13.98 -18.45
N PRO A 195 17.38 14.42 -19.29
CA PRO A 195 17.31 15.81 -19.72
C PRO A 195 17.12 16.79 -18.56
N LEU A 196 16.33 16.38 -17.54
CA LEU A 196 16.13 17.19 -16.35
C LEU A 196 17.41 17.30 -15.51
N SER A 197 18.13 16.19 -15.36
CA SER A 197 19.42 16.14 -14.65
C SER A 197 20.48 16.97 -15.37
N ALA A 198 20.56 16.88 -16.70
CA ALA A 198 21.49 17.67 -17.52
C ALA A 198 21.24 19.18 -17.39
N ALA A 199 19.96 19.61 -17.39
CA ALA A 199 19.59 21.01 -17.19
C ALA A 199 20.02 21.51 -15.79
N SER A 200 19.88 20.68 -14.76
CA SER A 200 20.32 20.98 -13.39
C SER A 200 21.83 21.13 -13.28
N TYR A 201 22.60 20.19 -13.82
CA TYR A 201 24.06 20.30 -13.83
C TYR A 201 24.53 21.55 -14.55
N LYS A 202 23.88 21.92 -15.65
CA LYS A 202 24.17 23.18 -16.38
C LYS A 202 23.86 24.40 -15.50
N SER A 203 22.74 24.41 -14.78
CA SER A 203 22.39 25.48 -13.84
C SER A 203 23.40 25.57 -12.68
N MET A 204 23.79 24.43 -12.13
CA MET A 204 24.80 24.36 -11.05
C MET A 204 26.17 24.84 -11.50
N ALA A 205 26.60 24.50 -12.73
CA ALA A 205 27.85 25.00 -13.29
C ALA A 205 27.83 26.51 -13.44
N ARG A 206 26.72 27.11 -13.93
CA ARG A 206 26.55 28.55 -13.99
C ARG A 206 26.62 29.24 -12.64
N MET A 207 25.97 28.62 -11.62
CA MET A 207 25.98 29.11 -10.23
C MET A 207 27.40 29.11 -9.65
N ARG A 208 28.22 28.09 -9.92
CA ARG A 208 29.65 28.05 -9.53
C ARG A 208 30.47 29.14 -10.22
N ALA A 209 30.21 29.44 -11.50
CA ALA A 209 30.91 30.51 -12.22
C ALA A 209 30.64 31.93 -11.63
N VAL A 210 29.51 32.11 -10.95
CA VAL A 210 29.11 33.38 -10.32
C VAL A 210 29.54 33.46 -8.84
N ALA A 211 30.05 32.36 -8.28
CA ALA A 211 30.48 32.32 -6.88
C ALA A 211 31.47 33.44 -6.48
N PRO A 212 32.50 33.82 -7.26
CA PRO A 212 33.38 34.93 -6.91
C PRO A 212 32.65 36.28 -6.85
N LYS A 213 31.66 36.52 -7.77
CA LYS A 213 30.84 37.73 -7.70
C LYS A 213 29.95 37.79 -6.47
N LEU A 214 29.44 36.64 -6.05
CA LEU A 214 28.69 36.50 -4.79
C LEU A 214 29.57 36.79 -3.57
N ALA A 215 30.81 36.34 -3.55
CA ALA A 215 31.77 36.64 -2.51
C ALA A 215 32.03 38.16 -2.38
N ALA A 216 32.27 38.84 -3.50
CA ALA A 216 32.44 40.27 -3.54
C ALA A 216 31.20 41.06 -3.06
N LEU A 217 29.99 40.62 -3.40
CA LEU A 217 28.75 41.21 -2.90
C LEU A 217 28.59 41.02 -1.36
N LYS A 218 29.03 39.86 -0.84
CA LYS A 218 29.01 39.59 0.57
C LYS A 218 29.98 40.50 1.34
N GLU A 219 31.14 40.81 0.80
CA GLU A 219 32.08 41.77 1.39
C GLU A 219 31.53 43.19 1.37
N GLN A 220 30.79 43.58 0.33
CA GLN A 220 30.22 44.93 0.20
C GLN A 220 28.98 45.16 1.09
N HIS A 221 28.16 44.15 1.34
CA HIS A 221 26.85 44.27 1.99
C HIS A 221 26.65 43.29 3.16
N GLY A 222 27.75 42.73 3.71
CA GLY A 222 27.71 41.63 4.69
C GLY A 222 26.87 41.88 5.93
N ASP A 223 26.74 43.15 6.36
CA ASP A 223 26.00 43.53 7.57
C ASP A 223 24.52 43.83 7.32
N ASP A 224 24.12 44.04 6.04
CA ASP A 224 22.74 44.36 5.66
C ASP A 224 22.13 43.18 4.86
N ARG A 225 21.44 42.29 5.59
CA ARG A 225 20.80 41.12 5.01
C ARG A 225 19.80 41.47 3.90
N GLN A 226 19.11 42.60 3.99
CA GLN A 226 18.07 42.99 3.02
C GLN A 226 18.73 43.48 1.72
N LYS A 227 19.76 44.33 1.79
CA LYS A 227 20.52 44.77 0.59
C LYS A 227 21.27 43.59 -0.03
N MET A 228 21.84 42.71 0.77
CA MET A 228 22.51 41.49 0.28
C MET A 228 21.55 40.58 -0.50
N SER A 229 20.33 40.36 0.02
CA SER A 229 19.31 39.54 -0.66
C SER A 229 18.86 40.17 -2.01
N GLN A 230 18.66 41.49 -2.03
CA GLN A 230 18.31 42.22 -3.27
C GLN A 230 19.43 42.14 -4.29
N ALA A 231 20.67 42.45 -3.92
CA ALA A 231 21.83 42.40 -4.78
C ALA A 231 22.06 40.97 -5.36
N MET A 232 21.83 39.94 -4.54
CA MET A 232 21.92 38.55 -4.98
C MET A 232 20.85 38.21 -6.01
N MET A 233 19.60 38.65 -5.80
CA MET A 233 18.50 38.45 -6.74
C MET A 233 18.74 39.18 -8.07
N GLU A 234 19.28 40.40 -8.01
CA GLU A 234 19.67 41.18 -9.20
C GLU A 234 20.80 40.50 -9.99
N LEU A 235 21.82 40.00 -9.30
CA LEU A 235 22.92 39.25 -9.91
C LEU A 235 22.39 37.99 -10.60
N TYR A 236 21.51 37.19 -9.96
CA TYR A 236 20.92 36.01 -10.60
C TYR A 236 20.05 36.35 -11.80
N LYS A 237 19.28 37.44 -11.75
CA LYS A 237 18.52 37.95 -12.92
C LYS A 237 19.46 38.38 -14.08
N LYS A 238 20.53 39.12 -13.77
CA LYS A 238 21.51 39.60 -14.75
C LYS A 238 22.24 38.45 -15.44
N GLU A 239 22.62 37.43 -14.70
CA GLU A 239 23.35 36.26 -15.21
C GLU A 239 22.39 35.17 -15.74
N LYS A 240 21.08 35.42 -15.75
CA LYS A 240 20.02 34.45 -16.14
C LYS A 240 20.15 33.08 -15.46
N ILE A 241 20.46 33.10 -14.15
CA ILE A 241 20.60 31.93 -13.34
C ILE A 241 19.31 31.72 -12.52
N ASN A 242 18.74 30.52 -12.61
CA ASN A 242 17.63 30.11 -11.76
C ASN A 242 18.20 29.27 -10.60
N PRO A 243 18.21 29.78 -9.34
CA PRO A 243 18.74 29.04 -8.21
C PRO A 243 17.93 27.75 -7.92
N LEU A 244 16.63 27.74 -8.24
CA LEU A 244 15.78 26.56 -8.09
C LEU A 244 16.03 25.48 -9.15
N GLY A 245 16.65 25.86 -10.29
CA GLY A 245 16.94 24.92 -11.38
C GLY A 245 17.94 23.82 -10.98
N GLY A 246 18.79 24.09 -9.99
CA GLY A 246 19.77 23.12 -9.49
C GLY A 246 19.18 22.01 -8.62
N CYS A 247 18.17 22.31 -7.83
CA CYS A 247 17.55 21.33 -6.92
C CYS A 247 16.29 20.65 -7.51
N LEU A 248 15.74 21.18 -8.60
CA LEU A 248 14.50 20.68 -9.20
C LEU A 248 14.52 19.18 -9.51
N PRO A 249 15.59 18.60 -10.10
CA PRO A 249 15.63 17.14 -10.34
C PRO A 249 15.56 16.33 -9.06
N MET A 250 16.17 16.80 -7.98
CA MET A 250 16.10 16.11 -6.69
C MET A 250 14.65 16.09 -6.18
N LEU A 251 13.94 17.22 -6.24
CA LEU A 251 12.54 17.31 -5.79
C LEU A 251 11.60 16.44 -6.62
N VAL A 252 11.82 16.35 -7.94
CA VAL A 252 10.99 15.50 -8.81
C VAL A 252 11.36 14.02 -8.66
N GLN A 253 12.62 13.71 -8.43
CA GLN A 253 13.12 12.34 -8.34
C GLN A 253 12.87 11.69 -6.97
N MET A 254 12.76 12.49 -5.88
CA MET A 254 12.46 11.96 -4.54
C MET A 254 11.18 11.11 -4.50
N PRO A 255 10.02 11.57 -5.01
CA PRO A 255 8.81 10.75 -5.03
C PRO A 255 8.99 9.44 -5.80
N VAL A 256 9.76 9.45 -6.88
CA VAL A 256 10.04 8.25 -7.68
C VAL A 256 10.91 7.25 -6.90
N PHE A 257 11.93 7.71 -6.20
CA PHE A 257 12.75 6.83 -5.36
C PHE A 257 11.99 6.31 -4.15
N LEU A 258 11.16 7.14 -3.52
CA LEU A 258 10.30 6.69 -2.43
C LEU A 258 9.31 5.64 -2.93
N SER A 259 8.73 5.82 -4.10
CA SER A 259 7.83 4.83 -4.70
C SER A 259 8.57 3.53 -5.03
N LEU A 260 9.77 3.61 -5.58
CA LEU A 260 10.60 2.43 -5.84
C LEU A 260 10.96 1.70 -4.53
N TYR A 261 11.29 2.45 -3.49
CA TYR A 261 11.54 1.89 -2.15
C TYR A 261 10.31 1.11 -1.64
N TRP A 262 9.11 1.71 -1.73
CA TRP A 262 7.87 1.03 -1.34
C TRP A 262 7.57 -0.20 -2.20
N VAL A 263 7.80 -0.11 -3.51
CA VAL A 263 7.65 -1.26 -4.40
C VAL A 263 8.55 -2.42 -3.96
N LEU A 264 9.83 -2.15 -3.69
CA LEU A 264 10.77 -3.19 -3.27
C LEU A 264 10.52 -3.70 -1.84
N LEU A 265 9.91 -2.88 -0.99
CA LEU A 265 9.57 -3.25 0.39
C LEU A 265 8.33 -4.14 0.44
N GLU A 266 7.30 -3.85 -0.35
CA GLU A 266 6.00 -4.52 -0.31
C GLU A 266 5.86 -5.66 -1.34
N SER A 267 6.72 -5.72 -2.37
CA SER A 267 6.68 -6.80 -3.35
C SER A 267 7.32 -8.08 -2.82
N VAL A 268 6.66 -9.20 -3.08
CA VAL A 268 7.11 -10.57 -2.73
C VAL A 268 7.60 -11.28 -3.99
#